data_180113e9990780ed2fa93e36628d3495
#
_entry.id   180113e9990780ed2fa93e36628d3495
#
_cell.length_a   1.000
_cell.length_b   1.000
_cell.length_c   1.000
_cell.angle_alpha   90.00
_cell.angle_beta   90.00
_cell.angle_gamma   90.00
#
_symmetry.space_group_name_H-M   'P 1'
#
loop_
_entity.id
_entity.type
_entity.pdbx_description
1 polymer ?
#
loop_
_entity_poly.entity_id
_entity_poly.type
_entity_poly.pdbx_seq_one_letter_code
_entity_poly.pdbx_strand_id
1 'polypeptide(L)'
;EVGTAIGFSTLLMCEYGPADVQITTIENYEKRIPLAKENFRKAGQESKITLLEGDATKILAGLSGSYDLIFMDAAKGQYIHWLPDVIRLLKKGGVLLSDNVLQDGNLIESHYIVERRDRTIYKRMREYLYQLKHDPLLETSILPLGDGVTVSVKKEEIEWENH
;
A
#
# COMPACT_ATOMS: atom_id res chain seq x y z
N GLU A 1 -0.15 -6.75 0.68
CA GLU A 1 0.29 -6.03 -0.53
C GLU A 1 -0.90 -5.73 -1.44
N VAL A 2 -0.97 -4.51 -1.97
CA VAL A 2 -1.97 -4.13 -2.97
C VAL A 2 -1.23 -3.81 -4.27
N GLY A 3 -1.34 -4.72 -5.26
CA GLY A 3 -0.62 -4.67 -6.52
C GLY A 3 0.49 -5.73 -6.60
N THR A 4 0.12 -6.99 -6.77
CA THR A 4 1.06 -8.12 -6.90
C THR A 4 1.94 -8.01 -8.14
N ALA A 5 1.40 -7.51 -9.23
CA ALA A 5 2.01 -7.56 -10.56
C ALA A 5 2.46 -8.99 -10.92
N ILE A 6 3.75 -9.22 -11.10
CA ILE A 6 4.32 -10.55 -11.36
C ILE A 6 4.89 -11.20 -10.10
N GLY A 7 4.70 -10.58 -8.91
CA GLY A 7 5.09 -11.12 -7.61
C GLY A 7 6.51 -10.79 -7.14
N PHE A 8 7.18 -9.80 -7.73
CA PHE A 8 8.56 -9.46 -7.38
C PHE A 8 8.68 -8.96 -5.93
N SER A 9 7.94 -7.93 -5.57
CA SER A 9 7.92 -7.36 -4.20
C SER A 9 7.41 -8.37 -3.17
N THR A 10 6.39 -9.16 -3.53
CA THR A 10 5.89 -10.27 -2.70
C THR A 10 7.01 -11.25 -2.36
N LEU A 11 7.80 -11.68 -3.35
CA LEU A 11 8.92 -12.59 -3.16
C LEU A 11 10.06 -11.98 -2.34
N LEU A 12 10.36 -10.68 -2.53
CA LEU A 12 11.32 -9.97 -1.68
C LEU A 12 10.88 -9.95 -0.22
N MET A 13 9.59 -9.70 0.03
CA MET A 13 9.04 -9.76 1.40
C MET A 13 9.13 -11.18 2.00
N CYS A 14 9.00 -12.24 1.20
CA CYS A 14 9.22 -13.62 1.65
C CYS A 14 10.68 -13.90 2.00
N GLU A 15 11.61 -13.37 1.22
CA GLU A 15 13.06 -13.60 1.37
C GLU A 15 13.65 -12.86 2.57
N TYR A 16 13.27 -11.59 2.74
CA TYR A 16 13.86 -10.72 3.77
C TYR A 16 12.98 -10.55 5.01
N GLY A 17 11.76 -11.07 4.98
CA GLY A 17 10.87 -11.08 6.13
C GLY A 17 11.20 -12.15 7.16
N PRO A 18 10.49 -12.20 8.28
CA PRO A 18 10.59 -13.29 9.26
C PRO A 18 10.37 -14.66 8.64
N ALA A 19 10.95 -15.70 9.24
CA ALA A 19 10.85 -17.07 8.71
C ALA A 19 9.39 -17.57 8.58
N ASP A 20 8.51 -17.09 9.44
CA ASP A 20 7.08 -17.40 9.53
C ASP A 20 6.20 -16.35 8.84
N VAL A 21 6.77 -15.48 8.01
CA VAL A 21 6.01 -14.45 7.28
C VAL A 21 4.85 -15.06 6.49
N GLN A 22 3.69 -14.42 6.58
CA GLN A 22 2.52 -14.71 5.77
C GLN A 22 2.13 -13.46 5.00
N ILE A 23 1.98 -13.59 3.69
CA ILE A 23 1.69 -12.47 2.80
C ILE A 23 0.36 -12.68 2.11
N THR A 24 -0.52 -11.70 2.25
CA THR A 24 -1.72 -11.59 1.43
C THR A 24 -1.46 -10.52 0.38
N THR A 25 -1.59 -10.88 -0.91
CA THR A 25 -1.35 -9.96 -2.02
C THR A 25 -2.54 -9.95 -2.98
N ILE A 26 -2.84 -8.79 -3.58
CA ILE A 26 -4.04 -8.56 -4.40
C ILE A 26 -3.63 -8.18 -5.82
N GLU A 27 -4.22 -8.85 -6.83
CA GLU A 27 -4.04 -8.52 -8.25
C GLU A 27 -5.36 -8.68 -9.00
N ASN A 28 -5.67 -7.73 -9.88
CA ASN A 28 -6.88 -7.77 -10.71
C ASN A 28 -6.60 -8.01 -12.20
N TYR A 29 -5.34 -7.93 -12.63
CA TYR A 29 -5.02 -8.08 -14.05
C TYR A 29 -4.79 -9.54 -14.41
N GLU A 30 -5.77 -10.13 -15.07
CA GLU A 30 -5.83 -11.56 -15.43
C GLU A 30 -4.56 -12.10 -16.10
N LYS A 31 -3.83 -11.27 -16.86
CA LYS A 31 -2.60 -11.69 -17.54
C LYS A 31 -1.38 -11.78 -16.61
N ARG A 32 -1.38 -11.05 -15.49
CA ARG A 32 -0.27 -11.07 -14.51
C ARG A 32 -0.45 -12.18 -13.49
N ILE A 33 -1.67 -12.50 -13.12
CA ILE A 33 -1.99 -13.53 -12.13
C ILE A 33 -1.29 -14.87 -12.38
N PRO A 34 -1.36 -15.47 -13.59
CA PRO A 34 -0.66 -16.73 -13.86
C PRO A 34 0.86 -16.61 -13.73
N LEU A 35 1.42 -15.46 -14.11
CA LEU A 35 2.87 -15.21 -14.01
C LEU A 35 3.30 -15.11 -12.55
N ALA A 36 2.53 -14.40 -11.72
CA ALA A 36 2.79 -14.31 -10.28
C ALA A 36 2.77 -15.69 -9.62
N LYS A 37 1.73 -16.49 -9.86
CA LYS A 37 1.61 -17.86 -9.36
C LYS A 37 2.80 -18.74 -9.77
N GLU A 38 3.21 -18.67 -11.03
CA GLU A 38 4.36 -19.43 -11.53
C GLU A 38 5.66 -18.97 -10.86
N ASN A 39 5.85 -17.67 -10.64
CA ASN A 39 7.01 -17.16 -9.94
C ASN A 39 7.04 -17.60 -8.47
N PHE A 40 5.91 -17.60 -7.78
CA PHE A 40 5.80 -18.10 -6.40
C PHE A 40 6.16 -19.59 -6.32
N ARG A 41 5.66 -20.36 -7.27
CA ARG A 41 5.97 -21.80 -7.38
C ARG A 41 7.46 -22.04 -7.64
N LYS A 42 8.07 -21.32 -8.58
CA LYS A 42 9.51 -21.43 -8.87
C LYS A 42 10.39 -21.07 -7.69
N ALA A 43 9.96 -20.09 -6.89
CA ALA A 43 10.66 -19.67 -5.68
C ALA A 43 10.37 -20.60 -4.46
N GLY A 44 9.43 -21.54 -4.57
CA GLY A 44 9.06 -22.43 -3.46
C GLY A 44 8.40 -21.69 -2.28
N GLN A 45 7.73 -20.54 -2.53
CA GLN A 45 7.17 -19.70 -1.48
C GLN A 45 5.63 -19.74 -1.44
N GLU A 46 4.99 -20.64 -2.17
CA GLU A 46 3.52 -20.72 -2.27
C GLU A 46 2.83 -20.88 -0.92
N SER A 47 3.45 -21.61 0.02
CA SER A 47 2.88 -21.82 1.36
C SER A 47 2.81 -20.57 2.22
N LYS A 48 3.57 -19.53 1.88
CA LYS A 48 3.61 -18.25 2.59
C LYS A 48 2.72 -17.18 1.96
N ILE A 49 2.21 -17.41 0.74
CA ILE A 49 1.57 -16.37 -0.06
C ILE A 49 0.11 -16.75 -0.34
N THR A 50 -0.80 -15.86 0.02
CA THR A 50 -2.20 -15.90 -0.38
C THR A 50 -2.45 -14.84 -1.44
N LEU A 51 -2.61 -15.25 -2.71
CA LEU A 51 -2.97 -14.35 -3.81
C LEU A 51 -4.49 -14.24 -3.91
N LEU A 52 -5.01 -13.03 -3.71
CA LEU A 52 -6.41 -12.69 -3.88
C LEU A 52 -6.64 -12.03 -5.26
N GLU A 53 -7.42 -12.69 -6.11
CA GLU A 53 -7.67 -12.27 -7.48
C GLU A 53 -8.92 -11.39 -7.55
N GLY A 54 -8.77 -10.14 -7.96
CA GLY A 54 -9.91 -9.25 -8.16
C GLY A 54 -9.66 -7.80 -7.79
N ASP A 55 -10.75 -7.05 -7.74
CA ASP A 55 -10.74 -5.61 -7.43
C ASP A 55 -10.38 -5.36 -5.97
N ALA A 56 -9.27 -4.64 -5.76
CA ALA A 56 -8.76 -4.30 -4.45
C ALA A 56 -9.79 -3.54 -3.58
N THR A 57 -10.66 -2.73 -4.18
CA THR A 57 -11.70 -2.00 -3.46
C THR A 57 -12.66 -2.97 -2.75
N LYS A 58 -13.08 -4.01 -3.45
CA LYS A 58 -14.00 -5.01 -2.90
C LYS A 58 -13.30 -5.94 -1.91
N ILE A 59 -12.07 -6.33 -2.26
CA ILE A 59 -11.28 -7.25 -1.43
C ILE A 59 -10.93 -6.59 -0.10
N LEU A 60 -10.38 -5.37 -0.10
CA LEU A 60 -10.00 -4.66 1.11
C LEU A 60 -11.18 -4.45 2.05
N ALA A 61 -12.34 -4.05 1.51
CA ALA A 61 -13.55 -3.87 2.30
C ALA A 61 -14.05 -5.17 2.98
N GLY A 62 -13.83 -6.31 2.33
CA GLY A 62 -14.22 -7.63 2.83
C GLY A 62 -13.18 -8.33 3.70
N LEU A 63 -11.92 -7.87 3.69
CA LEU A 63 -10.87 -8.48 4.51
C LEU A 63 -11.10 -8.23 6.00
N SER A 64 -10.82 -9.27 6.77
CA SER A 64 -10.77 -9.25 8.24
C SER A 64 -9.35 -9.59 8.70
N GLY A 65 -9.07 -9.32 9.97
CA GLY A 65 -7.75 -9.53 10.56
C GLY A 65 -6.93 -8.25 10.64
N SER A 66 -5.64 -8.42 10.92
CA SER A 66 -4.72 -7.28 11.08
C SER A 66 -3.34 -7.64 10.57
N TYR A 67 -2.68 -6.65 9.97
CA TYR A 67 -1.39 -6.79 9.30
C TYR A 67 -0.33 -5.92 9.98
N ASP A 68 0.88 -6.45 10.08
CA ASP A 68 2.05 -5.74 10.64
C ASP A 68 2.60 -4.74 9.61
N LEU A 69 2.49 -5.08 8.33
CA LEU A 69 2.92 -4.26 7.19
C LEU A 69 1.84 -4.30 6.10
N ILE A 70 1.52 -3.14 5.56
CA ILE A 70 0.74 -3.02 4.32
C ILE A 70 1.57 -2.24 3.30
N PHE A 71 1.77 -2.83 2.13
CA PHE A 71 2.47 -2.22 1.01
C PHE A 71 1.49 -1.90 -0.12
N MET A 72 1.44 -0.63 -0.52
CA MET A 72 0.58 -0.16 -1.60
C MET A 72 1.43 0.25 -2.81
N ASP A 73 1.37 -0.54 -3.87
CA ASP A 73 1.96 -0.27 -5.18
C ASP A 73 0.99 -0.64 -6.30
N ALA A 74 -0.08 0.13 -6.43
CA ALA A 74 -1.15 -0.13 -7.39
C ALA A 74 -1.63 1.17 -8.07
N ALA A 75 -2.90 1.21 -8.47
CA ALA A 75 -3.51 2.38 -9.12
C ALA A 75 -3.57 3.59 -8.18
N LYS A 76 -2.68 4.56 -8.37
CA LYS A 76 -2.47 5.73 -7.49
C LYS A 76 -3.75 6.52 -7.20
N GLY A 77 -4.63 6.66 -8.20
CA GLY A 77 -5.91 7.34 -8.03
C GLY A 77 -6.90 6.63 -7.10
N GLN A 78 -6.60 5.43 -6.63
CA GLN A 78 -7.45 4.66 -5.72
C GLN A 78 -6.97 4.72 -4.26
N TYR A 79 -5.74 5.10 -3.99
CA TYR A 79 -5.14 5.09 -2.65
C TYR A 79 -5.99 5.81 -1.60
N ILE A 80 -6.52 6.99 -1.94
CA ILE A 80 -7.39 7.76 -1.05
C ILE A 80 -8.68 7.01 -0.68
N HIS A 81 -9.21 6.21 -1.61
CA HIS A 81 -10.43 5.44 -1.39
C HIS A 81 -10.18 4.17 -0.56
N TRP A 82 -8.99 3.59 -0.65
CA TRP A 82 -8.59 2.41 0.12
C TRP A 82 -8.08 2.74 1.52
N LEU A 83 -7.67 3.98 1.76
CA LEU A 83 -7.04 4.39 3.02
C LEU A 83 -7.84 4.01 4.28
N PRO A 84 -9.19 4.20 4.35
CA PRO A 84 -9.95 3.79 5.54
C PRO A 84 -9.84 2.30 5.84
N ASP A 85 -9.93 1.44 4.82
CA ASP A 85 -9.80 0.00 4.98
C ASP A 85 -8.38 -0.41 5.34
N VAL A 86 -7.38 0.24 4.75
CA VAL A 86 -5.96 0.02 5.05
C VAL A 86 -5.67 0.37 6.51
N ILE A 87 -6.14 1.52 7.01
CA ILE A 87 -5.97 1.89 8.43
C ILE A 87 -6.66 0.89 9.35
N ARG A 88 -7.87 0.44 9.00
CA ARG A 88 -8.61 -0.58 9.75
C ARG A 88 -7.84 -1.89 9.85
N LEU A 89 -7.24 -2.33 8.75
CA LEU A 89 -6.50 -3.60 8.65
C LEU A 89 -5.09 -3.53 9.26
N LEU A 90 -4.54 -2.34 9.47
CA LEU A 90 -3.21 -2.18 10.03
C LEU A 90 -3.24 -2.34 11.55
N LYS A 91 -2.33 -3.15 12.10
CA LYS A 91 -2.14 -3.26 13.56
C LYS A 91 -1.67 -1.94 14.17
N LYS A 92 -1.91 -1.74 15.46
CA LYS A 92 -1.19 -0.72 16.24
C LYS A 92 0.31 -1.00 16.18
N GLY A 93 1.12 0.02 15.92
CA GLY A 93 2.54 -0.11 15.62
C GLY A 93 2.87 -0.65 14.22
N GLY A 94 1.86 -1.06 13.46
CA GLY A 94 2.03 -1.54 12.09
C GLY A 94 2.39 -0.42 11.11
N VAL A 95 3.00 -0.79 9.99
CA VAL A 95 3.58 0.14 9.01
C VAL A 95 2.80 0.06 7.70
N LEU A 96 2.38 1.22 7.18
CA LEU A 96 1.90 1.40 5.83
C LEU A 96 3.01 2.02 4.97
N LEU A 97 3.41 1.32 3.91
CA LEU A 97 4.28 1.84 2.87
C LEU A 97 3.45 2.13 1.62
N SER A 98 3.61 3.31 1.03
CA SER A 98 2.96 3.63 -0.25
C SER A 98 3.99 4.14 -1.24
N ASP A 99 4.08 3.47 -2.37
CA ASP A 99 5.06 3.77 -3.41
C ASP A 99 4.52 4.74 -4.47
N ASN A 100 5.45 5.42 -5.16
CA ASN A 100 5.24 6.39 -6.25
C ASN A 100 4.28 7.54 -5.88
N VAL A 101 4.37 8.05 -4.66
CA VAL A 101 3.44 9.06 -4.16
C VAL A 101 3.72 10.47 -4.67
N LEU A 102 4.94 10.75 -5.20
CA LEU A 102 5.32 12.06 -5.75
C LEU A 102 5.16 12.16 -7.28
N GLN A 103 4.86 11.05 -7.97
CA GLN A 103 4.55 11.01 -9.41
C GLN A 103 5.56 11.78 -10.27
N ASP A 104 6.81 11.32 -10.34
CA ASP A 104 7.90 11.95 -11.11
C ASP A 104 8.12 13.44 -10.77
N GLY A 105 7.79 13.85 -9.55
CA GLY A 105 7.87 15.25 -9.13
C GLY A 105 6.64 16.09 -9.47
N ASN A 106 5.69 15.59 -10.24
CA ASN A 106 4.48 16.34 -10.63
C ASN A 106 3.68 16.86 -9.41
N LEU A 107 3.71 16.14 -8.29
CA LEU A 107 3.00 16.55 -7.07
C LEU A 107 3.61 17.78 -6.40
N ILE A 108 4.89 18.06 -6.64
CA ILE A 108 5.63 19.21 -6.09
C ILE A 108 5.42 20.44 -6.99
N GLU A 109 5.03 20.23 -8.25
CA GLU A 109 4.83 21.29 -9.22
C GLU A 109 3.49 22.01 -9.06
N SER A 110 3.37 23.18 -9.71
CA SER A 110 2.13 23.91 -9.75
C SER A 110 1.06 23.13 -10.52
N HIS A 111 -0.16 23.08 -9.98
CA HIS A 111 -1.34 22.48 -10.61
C HIS A 111 -1.57 22.92 -12.07
N TYR A 112 -1.06 24.09 -12.48
CA TYR A 112 -1.20 24.59 -13.85
C TYR A 112 -0.30 23.89 -14.87
N ILE A 113 0.75 23.20 -14.41
CA ILE A 113 1.73 22.50 -15.27
C ILE A 113 1.26 21.06 -15.54
N VAL A 114 0.40 20.49 -14.67
CA VAL A 114 -0.07 19.10 -14.79
C VAL A 114 -0.99 18.94 -15.99
N GLU A 115 -0.70 17.96 -16.84
CA GLU A 115 -1.53 17.63 -18.00
C GLU A 115 -2.97 17.32 -17.60
N ARG A 116 -3.93 17.73 -18.43
CA ARG A 116 -5.37 17.61 -18.13
C ARG A 116 -5.80 16.18 -17.77
N ARG A 117 -5.20 15.17 -18.40
CA ARG A 117 -5.49 13.75 -18.16
C ARG A 117 -5.07 13.29 -16.75
N ASP A 118 -4.02 13.90 -16.19
CA ASP A 118 -3.42 13.47 -14.91
C ASP A 118 -3.95 14.26 -13.71
N ARG A 119 -4.73 15.33 -13.95
CA ARG A 119 -5.24 16.23 -12.89
C ARG A 119 -6.06 15.52 -11.82
N THR A 120 -6.84 14.50 -12.21
CA THR A 120 -7.65 13.74 -11.24
C THR A 120 -6.76 12.92 -10.32
N ILE A 121 -5.75 12.24 -10.86
CA ILE A 121 -4.80 11.44 -10.08
C ILE A 121 -3.98 12.36 -9.19
N TYR A 122 -3.47 13.46 -9.74
CA TYR A 122 -2.76 14.51 -9.01
C TYR A 122 -3.58 15.01 -7.79
N LYS A 123 -4.84 15.41 -8.00
CA LYS A 123 -5.72 15.87 -6.93
C LYS A 123 -5.90 14.80 -5.84
N ARG A 124 -6.19 13.56 -6.25
CA ARG A 124 -6.40 12.44 -5.32
C ARG A 124 -5.14 12.09 -4.53
N MET A 125 -3.97 12.13 -5.17
CA MET A 125 -2.70 11.88 -4.46
C MET A 125 -2.36 13.00 -3.47
N ARG A 126 -2.61 14.25 -3.80
CA ARG A 126 -2.45 15.36 -2.83
C ARG A 126 -3.38 15.19 -1.64
N GLU A 127 -4.63 14.82 -1.88
CA GLU A 127 -5.60 14.53 -0.83
C GLU A 127 -5.16 13.34 0.02
N TYR A 128 -4.65 12.27 -0.61
CA TYR A 128 -4.09 11.11 0.08
C TYR A 128 -2.92 11.49 1.00
N LEU A 129 -1.93 12.24 0.50
CA LEU A 129 -0.80 12.71 1.31
C LEU A 129 -1.26 13.64 2.44
N TYR A 130 -2.25 14.50 2.18
CA TYR A 130 -2.84 15.34 3.20
C TYR A 130 -3.49 14.50 4.31
N GLN A 131 -4.31 13.51 3.94
CA GLN A 131 -4.94 12.60 4.89
C GLN A 131 -3.90 11.83 5.72
N LEU A 132 -2.89 11.24 5.08
CA LEU A 132 -1.81 10.53 5.79
C LEU A 132 -1.11 11.40 6.84
N LYS A 133 -0.90 12.69 6.54
CA LYS A 133 -0.23 13.63 7.45
C LYS A 133 -1.11 14.15 8.57
N HIS A 134 -2.42 14.15 8.40
CA HIS A 134 -3.37 14.74 9.35
C HIS A 134 -4.26 13.71 10.02
N ASP A 135 -4.20 12.43 9.64
CA ASP A 135 -4.92 11.38 10.33
C ASP A 135 -4.39 11.21 11.76
N PRO A 136 -5.25 11.31 12.78
CA PRO A 136 -4.80 11.21 14.17
C PRO A 136 -4.22 9.84 14.53
N LEU A 137 -4.57 8.80 13.77
CA LEU A 137 -4.09 7.43 13.97
C LEU A 137 -2.73 7.16 13.34
N LEU A 138 -2.20 8.06 12.50
CA LEU A 138 -0.97 7.84 11.76
C LEU A 138 0.13 8.82 12.14
N GLU A 139 1.38 8.33 12.13
CA GLU A 139 2.57 9.15 12.08
C GLU A 139 3.26 8.90 10.73
N THR A 140 3.32 9.92 9.89
CA THR A 140 3.73 9.77 8.49
C THR A 140 4.94 10.59 8.13
N SER A 141 5.92 9.94 7.49
CA SER A 141 7.07 10.56 6.82
C SER A 141 6.96 10.37 5.31
N ILE A 142 7.34 11.40 4.56
CA ILE A 142 7.44 11.36 3.10
C ILE A 142 8.91 11.33 2.73
N LEU A 143 9.36 10.28 2.05
CA LEU A 143 10.74 10.07 1.64
C LEU A 143 10.86 10.33 0.13
N PRO A 144 11.74 11.23 -0.31
CA PRO A 144 11.97 11.50 -1.73
C PRO A 144 12.93 10.45 -2.34
N LEU A 145 12.54 9.17 -2.25
CA LEU A 145 13.26 8.05 -2.86
C LEU A 145 12.54 7.65 -4.14
N GLY A 146 13.23 7.65 -5.29
CA GLY A 146 12.61 7.41 -6.58
C GLY A 146 11.42 8.35 -6.81
N ASP A 147 10.27 7.79 -7.11
CA ASP A 147 9.01 8.53 -7.32
C ASP A 147 8.27 8.86 -6.00
N GLY A 148 8.99 8.84 -4.90
CA GLY A 148 8.50 9.15 -3.57
C GLY A 148 7.81 7.99 -2.86
N VAL A 149 8.17 7.79 -1.60
CA VAL A 149 7.60 6.76 -0.72
C VAL A 149 7.06 7.42 0.54
N THR A 150 5.87 7.02 0.99
CA THR A 150 5.42 7.33 2.34
C THR A 150 5.62 6.15 3.27
N VAL A 151 6.06 6.45 4.48
CA VAL A 151 6.11 5.52 5.60
C VAL A 151 5.18 6.07 6.67
N SER A 152 4.10 5.35 6.95
CA SER A 152 3.13 5.72 7.98
C SER A 152 3.07 4.63 9.03
N VAL A 153 3.24 4.98 10.29
CA VAL A 153 3.10 4.06 11.43
C VAL A 153 1.77 4.32 12.10
N LYS A 154 0.98 3.26 12.33
CA LYS A 154 -0.26 3.39 13.10
C LYS A 154 0.07 3.55 14.58
N LYS A 155 -0.33 4.69 15.14
CA LYS A 155 -0.08 5.02 16.55
C LYS A 155 -0.76 4.03 17.49
N GLU A 156 -0.14 3.79 18.62
CA GLU A 156 -0.83 3.26 19.77
C GLU A 156 -1.71 4.36 20.37
N GLU A 157 -2.91 4.01 20.85
CA GLU A 157 -3.69 4.96 21.65
C GLU A 157 -2.89 5.25 22.92
N ILE A 158 -2.45 6.49 23.08
CA ILE A 158 -1.87 6.93 24.34
C ILE A 158 -3.06 7.11 25.26
N GLU A 159 -3.31 6.14 26.16
CA GLU A 159 -4.17 6.37 27.31
C GLU A 159 -3.45 7.40 28.20
N TRP A 160 -3.88 8.66 28.11
CA TRP A 160 -3.48 9.65 29.09
C TRP A 160 -4.14 9.24 30.41
N GLU A 161 -3.38 8.60 31.30
CA GLU A 161 -3.79 8.48 32.69
C GLU A 161 -3.94 9.92 33.23
N ASN A 162 -5.19 10.32 33.44
CA ASN A 162 -5.49 11.58 34.12
C ASN A 162 -5.00 11.45 35.57
N HIS A 163 -3.85 12.03 35.86
CA HIS A 163 -3.37 12.26 37.21
C HIS A 163 -3.95 13.56 37.77
#